data_5106b9f0a64a424b64291e3510a01f7a
#
_entry.id   5106b9f0a64a424b64291e3510a01f7a
#
_cell.length_a   1.000
_cell.length_b   1.000
_cell.length_c   1.000
_cell.angle_alpha   90.00
_cell.angle_beta   90.00
_cell.angle_gamma   90.00
#
_symmetry.space_group_name_H-M   'P 1'
#
loop_
_entity.id
_entity.type
_entity.pdbx_description
1 polymer ?
#
loop_
_entity_poly.entity_id
_entity_poly.type
_entity_poly.pdbx_seq_one_letter_code
_entity_poly.pdbx_strand_id
1 'polypeptide(L)'
;TRRSSDLLSTRYLSFPIDKPYQAFAGRDARLSAMVLFPGQNFGSTKIIIQGGLVKADGSGYHYRTQASEKGQDGLIYYTYGAEKSTEYSGFDPTLGHYTRSGFLFKKFLQIESPVEQAWSKGTQPWIDFRYGEILLNYAEAVIEKTTSTSAEKQAAQDALNAVRKRAAHKDDIALTQANVRKERFVELAFENKRRWDLSRWRTFHKEFENRVRKGLVPFLDLRTNPAHYVFVRV
;
A
#
# COMPACT_ATOMS: atom_id res chain seq x y z
N THR A 1 2.03 18.28 -15.32
CA THR A 1 2.04 17.19 -16.33
C THR A 1 3.49 16.74 -16.55
N ARG A 2 3.89 15.58 -16.00
CA ARG A 2 5.17 14.96 -16.39
C ARG A 2 5.05 14.50 -17.83
N ARG A 3 6.06 14.81 -18.64
CA ARG A 3 6.12 14.46 -20.07
C ARG A 3 6.14 12.94 -20.24
N SER A 4 5.56 12.45 -21.34
CA SER A 4 5.56 11.03 -21.73
C SER A 4 6.96 10.38 -21.74
N SER A 5 8.00 11.19 -21.90
CA SER A 5 9.41 10.76 -21.85
C SER A 5 9.83 10.15 -20.51
N ASP A 6 9.15 10.47 -19.39
CA ASP A 6 9.53 9.93 -18.08
C ASP A 6 9.13 8.46 -17.91
N LEU A 7 8.02 8.03 -18.51
CA LEU A 7 7.56 6.63 -18.49
C LEU A 7 8.42 5.72 -19.40
N LEU A 8 9.02 6.31 -20.41
CA LEU A 8 9.89 5.58 -21.35
C LEU A 8 11.35 5.52 -20.87
N SER A 9 11.69 6.20 -19.77
CA SER A 9 13.03 6.16 -19.22
C SER A 9 13.34 4.79 -18.59
N THR A 10 14.56 4.31 -18.75
CA THR A 10 15.06 3.05 -18.20
C THR A 10 15.36 3.11 -16.70
N ARG A 11 14.94 4.17 -15.99
CA ARG A 11 15.27 4.42 -14.58
C ARG A 11 14.34 3.75 -13.57
N TYR A 12 13.30 3.04 -14.01
CA TYR A 12 12.40 2.34 -13.12
C TYR A 12 12.92 0.94 -12.80
N LEU A 13 12.79 0.54 -11.54
CA LEU A 13 13.01 -0.84 -11.15
C LEU A 13 11.95 -1.71 -11.82
N SER A 14 12.40 -2.73 -12.53
CA SER A 14 11.54 -3.71 -13.18
C SER A 14 11.45 -4.99 -12.36
N PHE A 15 10.29 -5.63 -12.40
CA PHE A 15 9.98 -6.84 -11.64
C PHE A 15 9.31 -7.88 -12.54
N PRO A 16 9.56 -9.19 -12.32
CA PRO A 16 8.96 -10.24 -13.12
C PRO A 16 7.43 -10.15 -13.16
N ILE A 17 6.85 -10.48 -14.32
CA ILE A 17 5.39 -10.40 -14.53
C ILE A 17 4.60 -11.29 -13.58
N ASP A 18 5.16 -12.42 -13.17
CA ASP A 18 4.54 -13.37 -12.24
C ASP A 18 4.70 -12.98 -10.77
N LYS A 19 5.65 -12.08 -10.45
CA LYS A 19 6.01 -11.69 -9.07
C LYS A 19 6.15 -10.19 -8.87
N PRO A 20 5.21 -9.35 -9.32
CA PRO A 20 5.33 -7.89 -9.19
C PRO A 20 5.37 -7.42 -7.73
N TYR A 21 4.84 -8.22 -6.79
CA TYR A 21 4.89 -7.95 -5.35
C TYR A 21 6.32 -7.94 -4.77
N GLN A 22 7.31 -8.47 -5.47
CA GLN A 22 8.72 -8.39 -5.04
C GLN A 22 9.22 -6.96 -4.90
N ALA A 23 8.59 -5.98 -5.56
CA ALA A 23 8.84 -4.56 -5.37
C ALA A 23 8.70 -4.11 -3.90
N PHE A 24 7.97 -4.87 -3.10
CA PHE A 24 7.64 -4.57 -1.70
C PHE A 24 8.27 -5.56 -0.72
N ALA A 25 9.16 -6.43 -1.20
CA ALA A 25 9.91 -7.36 -0.36
C ALA A 25 10.79 -6.62 0.65
N GLY A 26 10.99 -7.21 1.82
CA GLY A 26 11.83 -6.63 2.89
C GLY A 26 11.23 -5.39 3.57
N ARG A 27 9.96 -5.09 3.34
CA ARG A 27 9.24 -4.03 4.05
C ARG A 27 8.64 -4.56 5.36
N ASP A 28 8.10 -3.64 6.15
CA ASP A 28 7.37 -3.97 7.38
C ASP A 28 6.29 -5.04 7.09
N ALA A 29 6.24 -6.10 7.90
CA ALA A 29 5.31 -7.22 7.72
C ALA A 29 3.83 -6.77 7.71
N ARG A 30 3.51 -5.70 8.43
CA ARG A 30 2.16 -5.11 8.44
C ARG A 30 1.73 -4.56 7.09
N LEU A 31 2.67 -4.18 6.22
CA LEU A 31 2.33 -3.69 4.89
C LEU A 31 1.60 -4.78 4.09
N SER A 32 2.15 -5.99 4.02
CA SER A 32 1.53 -7.11 3.32
C SER A 32 0.27 -7.64 4.00
N ALA A 33 0.12 -7.41 5.30
CA ALA A 33 -1.09 -7.76 6.05
C ALA A 33 -2.25 -6.78 5.79
N MET A 34 -1.97 -5.52 5.44
CA MET A 34 -2.96 -4.46 5.32
C MET A 34 -3.27 -4.05 3.88
N VAL A 35 -2.36 -4.36 2.94
CA VAL A 35 -2.42 -3.90 1.55
C VAL A 35 -2.25 -5.07 0.61
N LEU A 36 -3.07 -5.12 -0.44
CA LEU A 36 -2.90 -6.04 -1.56
C LEU A 36 -2.07 -5.37 -2.65
N PHE A 37 -1.08 -6.10 -3.11
CA PHE A 37 -0.22 -5.73 -4.24
C PHE A 37 -0.60 -6.48 -5.49
N PRO A 38 -0.27 -5.96 -6.69
CA PRO A 38 -0.38 -6.72 -7.92
C PRO A 38 0.30 -8.08 -7.80
N GLY A 39 -0.36 -9.13 -8.29
CA GLY A 39 0.15 -10.49 -8.30
C GLY A 39 -0.01 -11.29 -7.01
N GLN A 40 -0.51 -10.70 -5.94
CA GLN A 40 -0.90 -11.44 -4.74
C GLN A 40 -2.25 -12.12 -4.89
N ASN A 41 -2.47 -13.17 -4.10
CA ASN A 41 -3.77 -13.80 -3.99
C ASN A 41 -4.60 -13.19 -2.86
N PHE A 42 -5.89 -13.01 -3.11
CA PHE A 42 -6.91 -12.76 -2.11
C PHE A 42 -7.94 -13.90 -2.17
N GLY A 43 -7.92 -14.77 -1.18
CA GLY A 43 -8.61 -16.07 -1.29
C GLY A 43 -8.08 -16.87 -2.48
N SER A 44 -8.96 -17.34 -3.35
CA SER A 44 -8.63 -18.06 -4.59
C SER A 44 -8.32 -17.14 -5.78
N THR A 45 -8.55 -15.82 -5.65
CA THR A 45 -8.43 -14.88 -6.77
C THR A 45 -7.05 -14.24 -6.80
N LYS A 46 -6.35 -14.32 -7.93
CA LYS A 46 -5.12 -13.56 -8.17
C LYS A 46 -5.49 -12.11 -8.47
N ILE A 47 -4.89 -11.19 -7.71
CA ILE A 47 -5.13 -9.75 -7.88
C ILE A 47 -4.26 -9.20 -8.99
N ILE A 48 -4.90 -8.72 -10.05
CA ILE A 48 -4.24 -8.08 -11.19
C ILE A 48 -4.57 -6.60 -11.14
N ILE A 49 -3.61 -5.79 -10.72
CA ILE A 49 -3.74 -4.34 -10.72
C ILE A 49 -2.74 -3.81 -11.73
N GLN A 50 -3.25 -3.37 -12.87
CA GLN A 50 -2.42 -2.90 -13.96
C GLN A 50 -3.01 -1.60 -14.49
N GLY A 51 -2.25 -0.51 -14.37
CA GLY A 51 -2.72 0.84 -14.74
C GLY A 51 -2.44 1.20 -16.20
N GLY A 52 -1.59 0.42 -16.88
CA GLY A 52 -1.26 0.66 -18.27
C GLY A 52 -0.23 -0.29 -18.85
N LEU A 53 0.07 -0.10 -20.12
CA LEU A 53 1.06 -0.83 -20.91
C LEU A 53 2.07 0.13 -21.52
N VAL A 54 3.35 -0.20 -21.44
CA VAL A 54 4.38 0.42 -22.30
C VAL A 54 4.50 -0.42 -23.56
N LYS A 55 4.39 0.21 -24.72
CA LYS A 55 4.38 -0.46 -26.02
C LYS A 55 5.72 -1.15 -26.31
N ALA A 56 5.67 -2.29 -26.99
CA ALA A 56 6.84 -3.11 -27.28
C ALA A 56 7.88 -2.39 -28.17
N ASP A 57 7.44 -1.49 -29.03
CA ASP A 57 8.29 -0.68 -29.91
C ASP A 57 8.86 0.58 -29.23
N GLY A 58 8.47 0.85 -28.00
CA GLY A 58 8.89 2.05 -27.26
C GLY A 58 8.27 3.36 -27.74
N SER A 59 7.32 3.33 -28.68
CA SER A 59 6.70 4.54 -29.26
C SER A 59 5.79 5.29 -28.28
N GLY A 60 5.40 4.65 -27.16
CA GLY A 60 4.50 5.25 -26.19
C GLY A 60 3.97 4.27 -25.16
N TYR A 61 2.88 4.65 -24.54
CA TYR A 61 2.21 3.84 -23.53
C TYR A 61 0.70 4.10 -23.51
N HIS A 62 -0.06 3.13 -23.02
CA HIS A 62 -1.46 3.30 -22.68
C HIS A 62 -1.60 3.53 -21.17
N TYR A 63 -2.40 4.51 -20.77
CA TYR A 63 -2.68 4.81 -19.37
C TYR A 63 -4.15 5.23 -19.20
N ARG A 64 -4.85 4.55 -18.33
CA ARG A 64 -6.28 4.80 -18.06
C ARG A 64 -7.19 4.69 -19.29
N THR A 65 -6.77 3.95 -20.27
CA THR A 65 -7.55 3.67 -21.49
C THR A 65 -7.63 2.18 -21.68
N GLN A 66 -8.78 1.69 -22.12
CA GLN A 66 -8.91 0.30 -22.51
C GLN A 66 -8.19 0.09 -23.85
N ALA A 67 -7.17 -0.74 -23.86
CA ALA A 67 -6.38 -1.03 -25.03
C ALA A 67 -5.70 -2.39 -24.91
N SER A 68 -5.24 -2.93 -26.02
CA SER A 68 -4.38 -4.10 -26.07
C SER A 68 -3.14 -3.82 -26.91
N GLU A 69 -2.04 -4.49 -26.56
CA GLU A 69 -0.77 -4.41 -27.30
C GLU A 69 -0.13 -5.78 -27.38
N LYS A 70 0.54 -6.04 -28.49
CA LYS A 70 1.34 -7.26 -28.68
C LYS A 70 2.73 -7.06 -28.07
N GLY A 71 3.12 -7.95 -27.17
CA GLY A 71 4.45 -7.99 -26.58
C GLY A 71 5.51 -8.53 -27.54
N GLN A 72 6.79 -8.43 -27.16
CA GLN A 72 7.89 -9.01 -27.92
C GLN A 72 7.88 -10.55 -27.93
N ASP A 73 7.18 -11.17 -26.98
CA ASP A 73 6.92 -12.62 -26.90
C ASP A 73 5.81 -13.09 -27.85
N GLY A 74 5.15 -12.15 -28.55
CA GLY A 74 4.04 -12.42 -29.45
C GLY A 74 2.68 -12.52 -28.79
N LEU A 75 2.60 -12.46 -27.45
CA LEU A 75 1.34 -12.50 -26.72
C LEU A 75 0.63 -11.14 -26.70
N ILE A 76 -0.69 -11.15 -26.57
CA ILE A 76 -1.50 -9.95 -26.46
C ILE A 76 -1.71 -9.63 -24.98
N TYR A 77 -1.40 -8.41 -24.60
CA TYR A 77 -1.57 -7.87 -23.24
C TYR A 77 -2.60 -6.75 -23.23
N TYR A 78 -3.37 -6.69 -22.16
CA TYR A 78 -4.45 -5.72 -21.99
C TYR A 78 -4.14 -4.74 -20.86
N THR A 79 -4.55 -3.49 -21.01
CA THR A 79 -4.26 -2.41 -20.03
C THR A 79 -4.74 -2.72 -18.63
N TYR A 80 -5.79 -3.50 -18.48
CA TYR A 80 -6.36 -3.87 -17.16
C TYR A 80 -6.02 -5.31 -16.74
N GLY A 81 -5.09 -5.94 -17.43
CA GLY A 81 -4.65 -7.30 -17.14
C GLY A 81 -5.46 -8.39 -17.81
N ALA A 82 -6.67 -8.09 -18.31
CA ALA A 82 -7.52 -9.04 -19.00
C ALA A 82 -8.33 -8.38 -20.12
N GLU A 83 -8.76 -9.16 -21.09
CA GLU A 83 -9.60 -8.71 -22.19
C GLU A 83 -10.99 -8.27 -21.73
N LYS A 84 -11.53 -8.99 -20.76
CA LYS A 84 -12.86 -8.74 -20.20
C LYS A 84 -12.77 -8.22 -18.78
N SER A 85 -13.60 -7.27 -18.45
CA SER A 85 -13.65 -6.66 -17.12
C SER A 85 -13.95 -7.63 -15.98
N THR A 86 -14.50 -8.80 -16.27
CA THR A 86 -14.77 -9.84 -15.29
C THR A 86 -13.56 -10.69 -14.90
N GLU A 87 -12.48 -10.59 -15.63
CA GLU A 87 -11.27 -11.42 -15.45
C GLU A 87 -10.13 -10.69 -14.74
N TYR A 88 -10.24 -9.38 -14.51
CA TYR A 88 -9.26 -8.61 -13.78
C TYR A 88 -9.80 -8.12 -12.44
N SER A 89 -8.91 -7.87 -11.52
CA SER A 89 -9.24 -7.40 -10.19
C SER A 89 -8.42 -6.17 -9.84
N GLY A 90 -9.08 -5.03 -9.69
CA GLY A 90 -8.46 -3.92 -8.99
C GLY A 90 -8.36 -2.59 -9.71
N PHE A 91 -8.03 -2.50 -10.99
CA PHE A 91 -7.90 -1.20 -11.67
C PHE A 91 -8.88 -1.07 -12.82
N ASP A 92 -9.87 -0.18 -12.65
CA ASP A 92 -10.72 0.27 -13.75
C ASP A 92 -11.06 1.76 -13.58
N PRO A 93 -10.55 2.63 -14.41
CA PRO A 93 -10.83 4.05 -14.35
C PRO A 93 -12.23 4.42 -14.86
N THR A 94 -12.92 3.51 -15.54
CA THR A 94 -14.19 3.80 -16.23
C THR A 94 -15.41 3.60 -15.36
N LEU A 95 -15.43 2.55 -14.53
CA LEU A 95 -16.60 2.16 -13.74
C LEU A 95 -16.68 2.78 -12.35
N GLY A 96 -15.61 3.44 -11.87
CA GLY A 96 -15.62 4.13 -10.58
C GLY A 96 -15.59 3.25 -9.32
N HIS A 97 -15.66 1.93 -9.45
CA HIS A 97 -15.72 0.96 -8.35
C HIS A 97 -14.37 0.34 -8.00
N TYR A 98 -13.31 0.69 -8.72
CA TYR A 98 -12.00 0.09 -8.60
C TYR A 98 -10.95 1.11 -8.15
N THR A 99 -9.80 0.61 -7.68
CA THR A 99 -8.71 1.50 -7.31
C THR A 99 -8.19 2.32 -8.50
N ARG A 100 -7.84 3.57 -8.23
CA ARG A 100 -7.11 4.43 -9.19
C ARG A 100 -5.60 4.47 -8.90
N SER A 101 -5.17 3.70 -7.91
CA SER A 101 -3.78 3.49 -7.55
C SER A 101 -3.40 2.02 -7.76
N GLY A 102 -2.15 1.66 -7.54
CA GLY A 102 -1.69 0.28 -7.69
C GLY A 102 -1.98 -0.64 -6.51
N PHE A 103 -2.87 -0.25 -5.57
CA PHE A 103 -3.04 -0.96 -4.30
C PHE A 103 -4.50 -1.02 -3.88
N LEU A 104 -4.85 -2.10 -3.16
CA LEU A 104 -6.15 -2.31 -2.55
C LEU A 104 -6.00 -2.51 -1.04
N PHE A 105 -7.03 -2.18 -0.28
CA PHE A 105 -7.10 -2.52 1.14
C PHE A 105 -7.30 -4.02 1.33
N LYS A 106 -6.59 -4.55 2.32
CA LYS A 106 -6.79 -5.91 2.82
C LYS A 106 -7.27 -5.89 4.28
N LYS A 107 -6.87 -4.88 5.04
CA LYS A 107 -7.28 -4.71 6.43
C LYS A 107 -8.81 -4.58 6.52
N PHE A 108 -9.42 -5.25 7.48
CA PHE A 108 -10.87 -5.34 7.70
C PHE A 108 -11.65 -6.13 6.63
N LEU A 109 -10.98 -6.80 5.69
CA LEU A 109 -11.66 -7.70 4.78
C LEU A 109 -11.69 -9.12 5.35
N GLN A 110 -12.83 -9.76 5.21
CA GLN A 110 -13.02 -11.15 5.60
C GLN A 110 -12.60 -12.05 4.43
N ILE A 111 -11.55 -12.86 4.64
CA ILE A 111 -10.98 -13.70 3.59
C ILE A 111 -11.62 -15.11 3.57
N GLU A 112 -12.08 -15.59 4.73
CA GLU A 112 -12.42 -16.99 4.99
C GLU A 112 -13.90 -17.32 4.82
N SER A 113 -14.75 -16.35 4.64
CA SER A 113 -16.15 -16.59 4.35
C SER A 113 -16.40 -16.39 2.87
N PRO A 114 -17.14 -17.30 2.19
CA PRO A 114 -17.76 -16.97 0.93
C PRO A 114 -18.76 -15.85 1.24
N VAL A 115 -18.24 -14.63 1.32
CA VAL A 115 -19.11 -13.47 1.38
C VAL A 115 -19.87 -13.52 0.07
N GLU A 116 -21.13 -13.91 0.13
CA GLU A 116 -22.03 -13.67 -0.97
C GLU A 116 -21.78 -12.25 -1.42
N GLN A 117 -21.47 -12.06 -2.68
CA GLN A 117 -20.99 -10.85 -3.31
C GLN A 117 -21.98 -9.68 -3.23
N ALA A 118 -22.68 -9.54 -2.15
CA ALA A 118 -23.61 -8.46 -1.94
C ALA A 118 -22.94 -7.35 -1.13
N TRP A 119 -23.00 -6.18 -1.66
CA TRP A 119 -22.62 -4.93 -1.02
C TRP A 119 -23.14 -4.88 0.41
N SER A 120 -22.26 -4.57 1.37
CA SER A 120 -22.60 -4.37 2.79
C SER A 120 -22.96 -5.62 3.61
N LYS A 121 -22.62 -6.83 3.21
CA LYS A 121 -22.91 -8.05 3.99
C LYS A 121 -21.75 -8.58 4.83
N GLY A 122 -20.66 -7.84 4.99
CA GLY A 122 -19.58 -8.22 5.91
C GLY A 122 -20.05 -8.19 7.35
N THR A 123 -19.80 -9.26 8.11
CA THR A 123 -20.09 -9.36 9.56
C THR A 123 -18.87 -8.97 10.40
N GLN A 124 -17.83 -8.45 9.78
CA GLN A 124 -16.60 -8.05 10.46
C GLN A 124 -16.88 -6.90 11.42
N PRO A 125 -16.60 -7.03 12.73
CA PRO A 125 -16.81 -5.94 13.66
C PRO A 125 -15.81 -4.82 13.39
N TRP A 126 -16.27 -3.59 13.56
CA TRP A 126 -15.37 -2.45 13.59
C TRP A 126 -14.67 -2.40 14.95
N ILE A 127 -13.34 -2.37 14.94
CA ILE A 127 -12.53 -2.26 16.14
C ILE A 127 -12.22 -0.79 16.39
N ASP A 128 -12.86 -0.20 17.38
CA ASP A 128 -12.64 1.20 17.73
C ASP A 128 -11.36 1.39 18.52
N PHE A 129 -11.10 0.53 19.53
CA PHE A 129 -9.89 0.51 20.32
C PHE A 129 -9.27 -0.89 20.36
N ARG A 130 -7.95 -0.95 20.42
CA ARG A 130 -7.22 -2.20 20.60
C ARG A 130 -5.96 -1.99 21.43
N TYR A 131 -5.48 -3.06 22.03
CA TYR A 131 -4.37 -3.03 22.98
C TYR A 131 -3.09 -2.35 22.42
N GLY A 132 -2.76 -2.55 21.16
CA GLY A 132 -1.64 -1.87 20.51
C GLY A 132 -1.75 -0.34 20.55
N GLU A 133 -2.96 0.21 20.41
CA GLU A 133 -3.19 1.65 20.57
C GLU A 133 -2.96 2.11 22.00
N ILE A 134 -3.41 1.33 22.99
CA ILE A 134 -3.20 1.66 24.41
C ILE A 134 -1.71 1.70 24.76
N LEU A 135 -0.94 0.72 24.29
CA LEU A 135 0.53 0.71 24.47
C LEU A 135 1.20 1.94 23.89
N LEU A 136 0.78 2.34 22.68
CA LEU A 136 1.32 3.53 22.02
C LEU A 136 0.84 4.84 22.66
N ASN A 137 -0.38 4.89 23.19
CA ASN A 137 -0.86 6.03 23.97
C ASN A 137 -0.04 6.19 25.27
N TYR A 138 0.27 5.09 25.95
CA TYR A 138 1.13 5.11 27.13
C TYR A 138 2.53 5.60 26.79
N ALA A 139 3.15 5.04 25.76
CA ALA A 139 4.48 5.44 25.31
C ALA A 139 4.53 6.95 24.96
N GLU A 140 3.50 7.45 24.29
CA GLU A 140 3.39 8.87 23.96
C GLU A 140 3.21 9.74 25.20
N ALA A 141 2.32 9.39 26.11
CA ALA A 141 2.07 10.14 27.34
C ALA A 141 3.35 10.28 28.18
N VAL A 142 4.14 9.21 28.28
CA VAL A 142 5.40 9.22 29.04
C VAL A 142 6.46 10.09 28.38
N ILE A 143 6.60 10.05 27.05
CA ILE A 143 7.63 10.86 26.36
C ILE A 143 7.28 12.35 26.31
N GLU A 144 6.00 12.69 26.34
CA GLU A 144 5.54 14.09 26.38
C GLU A 144 5.54 14.66 27.81
N LYS A 145 5.55 13.82 28.84
CA LYS A 145 5.58 14.23 30.25
C LYS A 145 7.01 14.62 30.65
N THR A 146 7.21 15.86 31.10
CA THR A 146 8.54 16.41 31.47
C THR A 146 9.13 15.77 32.74
N THR A 147 8.28 15.24 33.63
CA THR A 147 8.66 14.71 34.95
C THR A 147 8.65 13.18 35.00
N SER A 148 8.73 12.50 33.86
CA SER A 148 8.74 11.04 33.79
C SER A 148 9.98 10.44 34.46
N THR A 149 9.76 9.47 35.35
CA THR A 149 10.83 8.73 36.00
C THR A 149 11.55 7.77 35.04
N SER A 150 12.72 7.28 35.41
CA SER A 150 13.46 6.27 34.63
C SER A 150 12.64 4.97 34.46
N ALA A 151 11.92 4.55 35.51
CA ALA A 151 11.06 3.37 35.45
C ALA A 151 9.89 3.54 34.47
N GLU A 152 9.21 4.71 34.49
CA GLU A 152 8.17 5.02 33.52
C GLU A 152 8.68 5.02 32.07
N LYS A 153 9.86 5.61 31.84
CA LYS A 153 10.50 5.66 30.51
C LYS A 153 10.86 4.24 30.04
N GLN A 154 11.39 3.38 30.91
CA GLN A 154 11.70 2.00 30.55
C GLN A 154 10.40 1.25 30.18
N ALA A 155 9.36 1.32 31.02
CA ALA A 155 8.08 0.67 30.74
C ALA A 155 7.43 1.19 29.45
N ALA A 156 7.56 2.46 29.14
CA ALA A 156 7.08 3.04 27.89
C ALA A 156 7.89 2.56 26.66
N GLN A 157 9.20 2.40 26.80
CA GLN A 157 10.04 1.81 25.75
C GLN A 157 9.69 0.34 25.52
N ASP A 158 9.43 -0.41 26.58
CA ASP A 158 9.01 -1.81 26.48
C ASP A 158 7.63 -1.91 25.78
N ALA A 159 6.70 -1.01 26.09
CA ALA A 159 5.40 -0.93 25.45
C ALA A 159 5.52 -0.63 23.93
N LEU A 160 6.36 0.32 23.56
CA LEU A 160 6.66 0.64 22.16
C LEU A 160 7.23 -0.57 21.43
N ASN A 161 8.20 -1.25 22.03
CA ASN A 161 8.88 -2.39 21.43
C ASN A 161 8.01 -3.66 21.43
N ALA A 162 7.07 -3.81 22.35
CA ALA A 162 6.07 -4.89 22.32
C ALA A 162 5.20 -4.83 21.06
N VAL A 163 4.77 -3.64 20.65
CA VAL A 163 4.02 -3.45 19.38
C VAL A 163 4.89 -3.86 18.19
N ARG A 164 6.16 -3.50 18.18
CA ARG A 164 7.10 -3.84 17.12
C ARG A 164 7.40 -5.33 17.05
N LYS A 165 7.63 -5.98 18.19
CA LYS A 165 7.88 -7.44 18.27
C LYS A 165 6.68 -8.23 17.72
N ARG A 166 5.45 -7.81 18.04
CA ARG A 166 4.24 -8.39 17.44
C ARG A 166 4.25 -8.29 15.91
N ALA A 167 4.82 -7.21 15.35
CA ALA A 167 4.96 -7.00 13.91
C ALA A 167 6.23 -7.63 13.32
N ALA A 168 6.84 -8.60 14.04
CA ALA A 168 8.03 -9.35 13.64
C ALA A 168 9.33 -8.52 13.48
N HIS A 169 9.39 -7.32 14.05
CA HIS A 169 10.65 -6.59 14.17
C HIS A 169 11.55 -7.24 15.22
N LYS A 170 12.81 -7.44 14.89
CA LYS A 170 13.80 -8.05 15.78
C LYS A 170 14.50 -7.03 16.66
N ASP A 171 14.68 -5.83 16.15
CA ASP A 171 15.44 -4.79 16.82
C ASP A 171 14.53 -3.85 17.61
N ASP A 172 14.92 -3.58 18.84
CA ASP A 172 14.29 -2.57 19.68
C ASP A 172 14.73 -1.17 19.25
N ILE A 173 13.82 -0.22 19.41
CA ILE A 173 14.08 1.19 19.13
C ILE A 173 13.97 2.02 20.40
N ALA A 174 14.73 3.11 20.45
CA ALA A 174 14.69 4.04 21.58
C ALA A 174 13.34 4.75 21.70
N LEU A 175 12.93 5.04 22.93
CA LEU A 175 11.76 5.84 23.21
C LEU A 175 12.05 7.31 22.84
N THR A 176 11.61 7.71 21.66
CA THR A 176 11.68 9.11 21.19
C THR A 176 10.32 9.51 20.61
N GLN A 177 10.01 10.79 20.64
CA GLN A 177 8.76 11.31 20.04
C GLN A 177 8.62 10.90 18.57
N ALA A 178 9.71 10.97 17.81
CA ALA A 178 9.72 10.60 16.40
C ALA A 178 9.39 9.10 16.20
N ASN A 179 10.00 8.22 17.00
CA ASN A 179 9.77 6.79 16.94
C ASN A 179 8.34 6.41 17.35
N VAL A 180 7.82 6.99 18.43
CA VAL A 180 6.43 6.75 18.86
C VAL A 180 5.44 7.21 17.78
N ARG A 181 5.62 8.41 17.24
CA ARG A 181 4.74 8.95 16.18
C ARG A 181 4.82 8.14 14.89
N LYS A 182 6.01 7.66 14.52
CA LYS A 182 6.19 6.78 13.36
C LYS A 182 5.51 5.43 13.58
N GLU A 183 5.69 4.83 14.75
CA GLU A 183 5.08 3.54 15.08
C GLU A 183 3.55 3.65 15.10
N ARG A 184 2.98 4.71 15.69
CA ARG A 184 1.54 5.00 15.62
C ARG A 184 1.03 5.07 14.18
N PHE A 185 1.76 5.76 13.31
CA PHE A 185 1.40 5.89 11.90
C PHE A 185 1.31 4.54 11.19
N VAL A 186 2.26 3.66 11.43
CA VAL A 186 2.31 2.34 10.77
C VAL A 186 1.32 1.38 11.42
N GLU A 187 1.30 1.30 12.75
CA GLU A 187 0.49 0.35 13.49
C GLU A 187 -1.02 0.62 13.33
N LEU A 188 -1.42 1.89 13.41
CA LEU A 188 -2.81 2.32 13.34
C LEU A 188 -3.24 2.74 11.92
N ALA A 189 -2.47 2.33 10.90
CA ALA A 189 -2.83 2.60 9.51
C ALA A 189 -4.23 2.06 9.20
N PHE A 190 -5.03 2.87 8.51
CA PHE A 190 -6.44 2.61 8.13
C PHE A 190 -7.46 2.51 9.29
N GLU A 191 -7.09 2.87 10.51
CA GLU A 191 -7.97 2.88 11.70
C GLU A 191 -8.54 4.27 12.04
N ASN A 192 -8.53 5.20 11.10
CA ASN A 192 -9.01 6.59 11.26
C ASN A 192 -8.30 7.42 12.34
N LYS A 193 -7.15 6.97 12.86
CA LYS A 193 -6.43 7.66 13.96
C LYS A 193 -5.54 8.79 13.47
N ARG A 194 -4.98 8.70 12.25
CA ARG A 194 -3.96 9.64 11.75
C ARG A 194 -4.39 11.10 11.75
N ARG A 195 -5.64 11.40 11.35
CA ARG A 195 -6.16 12.77 11.34
C ARG A 195 -6.15 13.37 12.74
N TRP A 196 -6.61 12.61 13.72
CA TRP A 196 -6.68 13.04 15.11
C TRP A 196 -5.28 13.22 15.71
N ASP A 197 -4.35 12.30 15.44
CA ASP A 197 -2.96 12.43 15.85
C ASP A 197 -2.32 13.72 15.31
N LEU A 198 -2.45 13.99 14.02
CA LEU A 198 -1.90 15.18 13.40
C LEU A 198 -2.52 16.48 13.94
N SER A 199 -3.83 16.48 14.21
CA SER A 199 -4.54 17.63 14.80
C SER A 199 -4.08 17.89 16.23
N ARG A 200 -4.01 16.85 17.04
CA ARG A 200 -3.57 16.88 18.44
C ARG A 200 -2.10 17.32 18.58
N TRP A 201 -1.23 16.87 17.65
CA TRP A 201 0.17 17.31 17.58
C TRP A 201 0.36 18.68 16.93
N ARG A 202 -0.71 19.29 16.43
CA ARG A 202 -0.68 20.58 15.70
C ARG A 202 0.26 20.55 14.48
N THR A 203 0.36 19.39 13.82
CA THR A 203 1.23 19.18 12.66
C THR A 203 0.45 18.91 11.37
N PHE A 204 -0.88 19.00 11.41
CA PHE A 204 -1.74 18.71 10.26
C PHE A 204 -1.37 19.55 9.04
N HIS A 205 -1.20 20.87 9.23
CA HIS A 205 -0.82 21.77 8.16
C HIS A 205 0.54 21.40 7.54
N LYS A 206 1.53 21.02 8.35
CA LYS A 206 2.88 20.63 7.88
C LYS A 206 2.85 19.37 7.01
N GLU A 207 1.89 18.48 7.26
CA GLU A 207 1.72 17.23 6.49
C GLU A 207 1.04 17.45 5.14
N PHE A 208 0.19 18.47 5.01
CA PHE A 208 -0.64 18.68 3.83
C PHE A 208 -0.28 19.94 3.03
N GLU A 209 0.41 20.90 3.65
CA GLU A 209 0.80 22.13 2.98
C GLU A 209 1.78 21.86 1.83
N ASN A 210 1.47 22.39 0.66
CA ASN A 210 2.29 22.32 -0.55
C ASN A 210 2.69 20.90 -1.01
N ARG A 211 1.99 19.87 -0.55
CA ARG A 211 2.27 18.48 -0.93
C ARG A 211 1.28 17.96 -1.97
N VAL A 212 1.74 17.83 -3.19
CA VAL A 212 1.03 17.03 -4.20
C VAL A 212 1.27 15.54 -3.87
N ARG A 213 0.21 14.86 -3.46
CA ARG A 213 0.27 13.41 -3.21
C ARG A 213 0.29 12.67 -4.55
N LYS A 214 1.26 11.78 -4.70
CA LYS A 214 1.43 10.98 -5.90
C LYS A 214 1.10 9.53 -5.59
N GLY A 215 0.34 8.91 -6.51
CA GLY A 215 0.09 7.47 -6.50
C GLY A 215 1.28 6.71 -7.12
N LEU A 216 1.38 5.44 -6.77
CA LEU A 216 2.27 4.50 -7.44
C LEU A 216 1.39 3.57 -8.29
N VAL A 217 1.59 3.57 -9.59
CA VAL A 217 0.77 2.81 -10.54
C VAL A 217 1.64 1.77 -11.24
N PRO A 218 1.22 0.50 -11.24
CA PRO A 218 1.91 -0.55 -11.98
C PRO A 218 1.61 -0.44 -13.48
N PHE A 219 2.67 -0.45 -14.29
CA PHE A 219 2.62 -0.61 -15.74
C PHE A 219 3.29 -1.92 -16.12
N LEU A 220 2.77 -2.57 -17.15
CA LEU A 220 3.46 -3.69 -17.78
C LEU A 220 4.31 -3.15 -18.94
N ASP A 221 5.61 -3.39 -18.88
CA ASP A 221 6.58 -2.97 -19.89
C ASP A 221 6.78 -4.10 -20.90
N LEU A 222 6.31 -3.89 -22.12
CA LEU A 222 6.35 -4.87 -23.20
C LEU A 222 7.61 -4.76 -24.07
N ARG A 223 8.52 -3.84 -23.75
CA ARG A 223 9.80 -3.68 -24.49
C ARG A 223 10.79 -4.80 -24.22
N THR A 224 10.51 -5.65 -23.26
CA THR A 224 11.35 -6.79 -22.88
C THR A 224 10.63 -8.12 -23.08
N ASN A 225 11.39 -9.18 -23.25
CA ASN A 225 10.90 -10.55 -23.31
C ASN A 225 11.61 -11.39 -22.22
N PRO A 226 10.90 -11.89 -21.19
CA PRO A 226 9.48 -11.66 -20.91
C PRO A 226 9.17 -10.20 -20.51
N ALA A 227 7.90 -9.82 -20.58
CA ALA A 227 7.42 -8.53 -20.10
C ALA A 227 7.64 -8.37 -18.57
N HIS A 228 7.86 -7.14 -18.11
CA HIS A 228 8.12 -6.84 -16.70
C HIS A 228 7.18 -5.78 -16.16
N TYR A 229 6.87 -5.85 -14.87
CA TYR A 229 6.19 -4.75 -14.19
C TYR A 229 7.16 -3.63 -13.83
N VAL A 230 6.73 -2.40 -14.07
CA VAL A 230 7.38 -1.17 -13.61
C VAL A 230 6.38 -0.35 -12.80
N PHE A 231 6.82 0.23 -11.68
CA PHE A 231 5.96 1.04 -10.82
C PHE A 231 6.27 2.51 -11.04
N VAL A 232 5.28 3.23 -11.55
CA VAL A 232 5.40 4.63 -11.94
C VAL A 232 4.71 5.52 -10.92
N ARG A 233 5.38 6.57 -10.51
CA ARG A 233 4.83 7.58 -9.60
C ARG A 233 4.08 8.65 -10.41
N VAL A 234 2.77 8.69 -10.28
CA VAL A 234 1.86 9.60 -10.98
C VAL A 234 1.23 10.62 -10.04
#